data_8427b8a08d0581fe594cb4bb95fb4663
#
_entry.id   8427b8a08d0581fe594cb4bb95fb4663
#
_cell.length_a   1.000
_cell.length_b   1.000
_cell.length_c   1.000
_cell.angle_alpha   90.00
_cell.angle_beta   90.00
_cell.angle_gamma   90.00
#
_symmetry.space_group_name_H-M   'P 1'
#
loop_
_entity.id
_entity.type
_entity.pdbx_description
1 polymer ?
#
loop_
_entity_poly.entity_id
_entity_poly.type
_entity_poly.pdbx_seq_one_letter_code
_entity_poly.pdbx_strand_id
1 'polypeptide(L)'
;NLAGNCTQGFHYMLSFPPDCGISEETACQVAQEFCAALLGERYFYAFAVHNDRSHIHTHITFDSVSKEDGAIFHSPKKDWERRIQPITDQLCRKYGLPTLQYDPAGARKGMQYQDWQAGKRPEKPSYRWYDIIRDDIDQAIHETDSYEAFLGMVSTGALRGAGR
;
A
#
# COMPACT_ATOMS: atom_id res chain seq x y z
N ASN A 1 23.15 22.44 -2.40
CA ASN A 1 22.25 22.65 -3.54
C ASN A 1 21.94 21.31 -4.18
N LEU A 2 20.85 20.65 -3.76
CA LEU A 2 20.27 19.52 -4.47
C LEU A 2 19.61 20.10 -5.74
N ALA A 3 20.36 20.16 -6.82
CA ALA A 3 19.91 20.69 -8.08
C ALA A 3 18.91 19.73 -8.72
N GLY A 4 17.69 20.19 -8.94
CA GLY A 4 16.63 19.62 -9.79
C GLY A 4 16.21 18.19 -9.44
N ASN A 5 15.06 17.73 -9.58
CA ASN A 5 14.49 16.36 -9.56
C ASN A 5 15.00 15.29 -8.55
N CYS A 6 15.65 15.66 -7.43
CA CYS A 6 15.96 14.72 -6.36
C CYS A 6 14.80 14.62 -5.36
N THR A 7 14.48 13.42 -4.94
CA THR A 7 13.56 13.18 -3.82
C THR A 7 14.09 13.91 -2.59
N GLN A 8 13.33 14.85 -2.04
CA GLN A 8 13.75 15.66 -0.89
C GLN A 8 13.50 14.94 0.44
N GLY A 9 12.48 14.08 0.48
CA GLY A 9 12.12 13.31 1.65
C GLY A 9 11.17 12.18 1.31
N PHE A 10 10.91 11.35 2.28
CA PHE A 10 10.01 10.21 2.19
C PHE A 10 8.86 10.38 3.16
N HIS A 11 7.73 9.79 2.81
CA HIS A 11 6.55 9.74 3.66
C HIS A 11 6.10 8.28 3.76
N TYR A 12 6.07 7.76 4.98
CA TYR A 12 5.54 6.44 5.31
C TYR A 12 4.33 6.59 6.21
N MET A 13 3.45 5.60 6.16
CA MET A 13 2.28 5.55 7.01
C MET A 13 2.18 4.15 7.65
N LEU A 14 2.06 4.12 8.98
CA LEU A 14 1.70 2.92 9.74
C LEU A 14 0.22 3.01 10.07
N SER A 15 -0.57 2.04 9.60
CA SER A 15 -2.00 1.95 9.89
C SER A 15 -2.27 0.72 10.72
N PHE A 16 -3.08 0.88 11.77
CA PHE A 16 -3.46 -0.20 12.67
C PHE A 16 -4.90 -0.61 12.40
N PRO A 17 -5.24 -1.91 12.43
CA PRO A 17 -6.62 -2.34 12.26
C PRO A 17 -7.54 -1.71 13.32
N PRO A 18 -8.80 -1.34 12.98
CA PRO A 18 -9.73 -0.72 13.93
C PRO A 18 -9.94 -1.54 15.19
N ASP A 19 -9.93 -2.86 15.05
CA ASP A 19 -10.27 -3.81 16.12
C ASP A 19 -9.05 -4.31 16.92
N CYS A 20 -7.86 -3.76 16.68
CA CYS A 20 -6.65 -4.20 17.38
C CYS A 20 -6.50 -3.61 18.79
N GLY A 21 -7.34 -2.66 19.17
CA GLY A 21 -7.36 -2.06 20.52
C GLY A 21 -6.10 -1.27 20.90
N ILE A 22 -5.33 -0.80 19.89
CA ILE A 22 -4.11 -0.01 20.15
C ILE A 22 -4.49 1.38 20.71
N SER A 23 -3.72 1.85 21.70
CA SER A 23 -3.81 3.24 22.17
C SER A 23 -2.92 4.18 21.37
N GLU A 24 -3.18 5.48 21.42
CA GLU A 24 -2.33 6.50 20.78
C GLU A 24 -0.91 6.48 21.33
N GLU A 25 -0.74 6.23 22.64
CA GLU A 25 0.57 6.12 23.29
C GLU A 25 1.35 4.92 22.74
N THR A 26 0.68 3.78 22.58
CA THR A 26 1.31 2.58 22.00
C THR A 26 1.66 2.80 20.53
N ALA A 27 0.77 3.44 19.77
CA ALA A 27 1.05 3.80 18.37
C ALA A 27 2.26 4.75 18.25
N CYS A 28 2.38 5.70 19.18
CA CYS A 28 3.54 6.59 19.27
C CYS A 28 4.85 5.81 19.55
N GLN A 29 4.83 4.87 20.50
CA GLN A 29 5.97 4.01 20.79
C GLN A 29 6.37 3.14 19.60
N VAL A 30 5.39 2.52 18.92
CA VAL A 30 5.62 1.72 17.71
C VAL A 30 6.26 2.58 16.62
N ALA A 31 5.75 3.79 16.39
CA ALA A 31 6.30 4.69 15.38
C ALA A 31 7.74 5.11 15.71
N GLN A 32 8.02 5.43 16.97
CA GLN A 32 9.37 5.79 17.43
C GLN A 32 10.35 4.63 17.22
N GLU A 33 9.98 3.43 17.63
CA GLU A 33 10.83 2.24 17.46
C GLU A 33 11.00 1.86 15.99
N PHE A 34 9.95 2.03 15.18
CA PHE A 34 10.05 1.82 13.74
C PHE A 34 11.06 2.79 13.11
N CYS A 35 10.98 4.07 13.43
CA CYS A 35 11.94 5.06 12.96
C CYS A 35 13.38 4.72 13.42
N ALA A 36 13.57 4.35 14.67
CA ALA A 36 14.88 3.95 15.19
C ALA A 36 15.43 2.72 14.46
N ALA A 37 14.60 1.71 14.19
CA ALA A 37 15.02 0.49 13.52
C ALA A 37 15.30 0.71 12.01
N LEU A 38 14.52 1.55 11.33
CA LEU A 38 14.63 1.77 9.89
C LEU A 38 15.71 2.82 9.56
N LEU A 39 15.73 3.92 10.29
CA LEU A 39 16.48 5.13 9.96
C LEU A 39 17.73 5.30 10.86
N GLY A 40 17.68 4.71 12.07
CA GLY A 40 18.70 4.95 13.08
C GLY A 40 18.78 6.43 13.45
N GLU A 41 20.01 6.90 13.71
CA GLU A 41 20.29 8.31 13.92
C GLU A 41 20.75 9.05 12.66
N ARG A 42 20.78 8.37 11.52
CA ARG A 42 21.36 8.90 10.29
C ARG A 42 20.48 9.92 9.57
N TYR A 43 19.15 9.87 9.78
CA TYR A 43 18.20 10.74 9.08
C TYR A 43 17.39 11.55 10.09
N PHE A 44 17.07 12.80 9.75
CA PHE A 44 16.05 13.55 10.48
C PHE A 44 14.68 13.00 10.12
N TYR A 45 13.85 12.81 11.11
CA TYR A 45 12.47 12.38 10.93
C TYR A 45 11.52 13.07 11.89
N ALA A 46 10.27 13.14 11.51
CA ALA A 46 9.16 13.52 12.35
C ALA A 46 8.00 12.56 12.11
N PHE A 47 7.19 12.33 13.14
CA PHE A 47 5.97 11.58 12.98
C PHE A 47 4.83 12.18 13.80
N ALA A 48 3.59 11.90 13.37
CA ALA A 48 2.37 12.31 14.05
C ALA A 48 1.38 11.13 14.09
N VAL A 49 0.82 10.87 15.27
CA VAL A 49 -0.26 9.90 15.44
C VAL A 49 -1.58 10.60 15.22
N HIS A 50 -2.45 9.99 14.42
CA HIS A 50 -3.77 10.49 14.08
C HIS A 50 -4.85 9.50 14.51
N ASN A 51 -5.92 10.05 15.10
CA ASN A 51 -7.12 9.32 15.54
C ASN A 51 -8.39 9.98 14.98
N ASP A 52 -8.29 10.61 13.79
CA ASP A 52 -9.38 11.31 13.10
C ASP A 52 -10.17 10.40 12.16
N ARG A 53 -9.83 9.12 12.11
CA ARG A 53 -10.44 8.09 11.27
C ARG A 53 -11.00 6.95 12.12
N SER A 54 -11.57 5.97 11.45
CA SER A 54 -12.06 4.74 12.11
C SER A 54 -10.94 3.86 12.71
N HIS A 55 -9.68 4.24 12.50
CA HIS A 55 -8.51 3.52 12.98
C HIS A 55 -7.35 4.47 13.24
N ILE A 56 -6.51 4.11 14.19
CA ILE A 56 -5.29 4.87 14.48
C ILE A 56 -4.29 4.66 13.36
N HIS A 57 -3.67 5.73 12.92
CA HIS A 57 -2.58 5.71 11.94
C HIS A 57 -1.52 6.76 12.26
N THR A 58 -0.31 6.51 11.82
CA THR A 58 0.83 7.38 12.05
C THR A 58 1.46 7.77 10.73
N HIS A 59 1.62 9.06 10.51
CA HIS A 59 2.40 9.61 9.41
C HIS A 59 3.84 9.81 9.85
N ILE A 60 4.77 9.32 9.07
CA ILE A 60 6.21 9.43 9.30
C ILE A 60 6.82 10.12 8.09
N THR A 61 7.52 11.21 8.31
CA THR A 61 8.29 11.91 7.27
C THR A 61 9.76 11.93 7.65
N PHE A 62 10.65 11.75 6.69
CA PHE A 62 12.09 11.81 6.94
C PHE A 62 12.86 12.31 5.72
N ASP A 63 14.02 12.89 5.99
CA ASP A 63 14.90 13.43 4.96
C ASP A 63 15.47 12.33 4.08
N SER A 64 15.65 12.63 2.80
CA SER A 64 16.30 11.72 1.87
C SER A 64 17.82 11.65 2.04
N VAL A 65 18.42 12.60 2.75
CA VAL A 65 19.87 12.75 2.89
C VAL A 65 20.31 12.47 4.32
N SER A 66 21.26 11.58 4.46
CA SER A 66 21.87 11.27 5.76
C SER A 66 22.64 12.48 6.31
N LYS A 67 22.38 12.82 7.59
CA LYS A 67 23.08 13.89 8.30
C LYS A 67 24.54 13.55 8.67
N GLU A 68 24.90 12.27 8.60
CA GLU A 68 26.26 11.82 8.98
C GLU A 68 27.23 11.90 7.80
N ASP A 69 26.82 11.41 6.64
CA ASP A 69 27.71 11.22 5.49
C ASP A 69 27.15 11.80 4.18
N GLY A 70 25.97 12.42 4.22
CA GLY A 70 25.32 12.96 3.03
C GLY A 70 24.78 11.92 2.05
N ALA A 71 24.82 10.63 2.39
CA ALA A 71 24.32 9.57 1.54
C ALA A 71 22.80 9.67 1.39
N ILE A 72 22.31 9.39 0.17
CA ILE A 72 20.88 9.40 -0.12
C ILE A 72 20.27 8.09 0.38
N PHE A 73 19.10 8.18 1.06
CA PHE A 73 18.33 7.03 1.45
C PHE A 73 17.91 6.23 0.22
N HIS A 74 18.24 4.98 0.23
CA HIS A 74 17.94 4.07 -0.88
C HIS A 74 16.89 3.04 -0.47
N SER A 75 15.80 3.01 -1.23
CA SER A 75 14.74 1.99 -1.10
C SER A 75 14.73 1.12 -2.36
N PRO A 76 15.50 0.03 -2.39
CA PRO A 76 15.60 -0.84 -3.56
C PRO A 76 14.31 -1.61 -3.79
N LYS A 77 14.16 -2.18 -5.00
CA LYS A 77 13.08 -3.12 -5.29
C LYS A 77 13.08 -4.25 -4.25
N LYS A 78 11.91 -4.54 -3.69
CA LYS A 78 11.68 -5.49 -2.59
C LYS A 78 12.18 -5.03 -1.20
N ASP A 79 12.45 -3.75 -1.02
CA ASP A 79 12.82 -3.19 0.27
C ASP A 79 11.73 -3.43 1.34
N TRP A 80 10.46 -3.33 0.90
CA TRP A 80 9.33 -3.61 1.77
C TRP A 80 9.39 -5.03 2.36
N GLU A 81 9.59 -6.05 1.52
CA GLU A 81 9.64 -7.45 1.94
C GLU A 81 10.87 -7.76 2.80
N ARG A 82 12.02 -7.14 2.48
CA ARG A 82 13.31 -7.50 3.07
C ARG A 82 13.64 -6.72 4.34
N ARG A 83 13.12 -5.51 4.48
CA ARG A 83 13.49 -4.60 5.56
C ARG A 83 12.27 -4.07 6.30
N ILE A 84 11.31 -3.46 5.61
CA ILE A 84 10.20 -2.76 6.25
C ILE A 84 9.25 -3.74 6.93
N GLN A 85 8.78 -4.77 6.22
CA GLN A 85 7.88 -5.77 6.78
C GLN A 85 8.47 -6.53 7.98
N PRO A 86 9.71 -7.03 7.96
CA PRO A 86 10.31 -7.66 9.13
C PRO A 86 10.37 -6.76 10.36
N ILE A 87 10.66 -5.47 10.19
CA ILE A 87 10.65 -4.49 11.29
C ILE A 87 9.23 -4.35 11.84
N THR A 88 8.23 -4.14 10.97
CA THR A 88 6.83 -4.00 11.41
C THR A 88 6.31 -5.26 12.07
N ASP A 89 6.61 -6.45 11.55
CA ASP A 89 6.21 -7.72 12.14
C ASP A 89 6.82 -7.95 13.53
N GLN A 90 8.08 -7.57 13.70
CA GLN A 90 8.74 -7.64 15.02
C GLN A 90 8.06 -6.72 16.04
N LEU A 91 7.75 -5.49 15.63
CA LEU A 91 7.04 -4.53 16.49
C LEU A 91 5.61 -4.99 16.80
N CYS A 92 4.88 -5.50 15.79
CA CYS A 92 3.55 -6.07 16.02
C CYS A 92 3.59 -7.20 17.07
N ARG A 93 4.53 -8.13 16.96
CA ARG A 93 4.69 -9.20 17.97
C ARG A 93 5.04 -8.65 19.35
N LYS A 94 5.93 -7.66 19.43
CA LYS A 94 6.35 -7.03 20.70
C LYS A 94 5.17 -6.39 21.41
N TYR A 95 4.29 -5.73 20.69
CA TYR A 95 3.14 -5.00 21.23
C TYR A 95 1.82 -5.79 21.21
N GLY A 96 1.85 -7.08 20.87
CA GLY A 96 0.66 -7.93 20.81
C GLY A 96 -0.33 -7.53 19.71
N LEU A 97 0.16 -6.88 18.65
CA LEU A 97 -0.64 -6.42 17.52
C LEU A 97 -0.71 -7.50 16.42
N PRO A 98 -1.77 -7.53 15.62
CA PRO A 98 -1.86 -8.44 14.49
C PRO A 98 -0.79 -8.12 13.44
N THR A 99 -0.15 -9.17 12.91
CA THR A 99 0.79 -9.04 11.80
C THR A 99 0.06 -9.10 10.46
N LEU A 100 0.59 -8.39 9.46
CA LEU A 100 0.06 -8.45 8.11
C LEU A 100 0.36 -9.83 7.49
N GLN A 101 -0.70 -10.57 7.16
CA GLN A 101 -0.59 -11.79 6.37
C GLN A 101 -0.49 -11.39 4.88
N TYR A 102 0.73 -11.35 4.37
CA TYR A 102 0.97 -11.04 2.96
C TYR A 102 0.99 -12.34 2.15
N ASP A 103 -0.01 -12.49 1.28
CA ASP A 103 -0.03 -13.55 0.28
C ASP A 103 0.42 -12.98 -1.08
N PRO A 104 1.64 -13.26 -1.53
CA PRO A 104 2.13 -12.77 -2.81
C PRO A 104 1.37 -13.35 -4.01
N ALA A 105 0.76 -14.53 -3.87
CA ALA A 105 -0.05 -15.16 -4.91
C ALA A 105 -1.45 -14.52 -5.01
N GLY A 106 -1.97 -14.02 -3.88
CA GLY A 106 -3.24 -13.30 -3.80
C GLY A 106 -3.13 -11.79 -3.97
N ALA A 107 -1.92 -11.26 -4.12
CA ALA A 107 -1.69 -9.82 -4.29
C ALA A 107 -2.27 -9.34 -5.62
N ARG A 108 -3.54 -8.96 -5.60
CA ARG A 108 -4.17 -8.22 -6.70
C ARG A 108 -3.41 -6.92 -6.90
N LYS A 109 -3.08 -6.56 -8.15
CA LYS A 109 -2.51 -5.24 -8.47
C LYS A 109 -3.36 -4.18 -7.78
N GLY A 110 -2.70 -3.33 -6.98
CA GLY A 110 -3.36 -2.39 -6.10
C GLY A 110 -4.41 -1.57 -6.84
N MET A 111 -5.63 -1.60 -6.32
CA MET A 111 -6.71 -0.73 -6.77
C MET A 111 -6.33 0.71 -6.43
N GLN A 112 -6.56 1.65 -7.35
CA GLN A 112 -6.35 3.06 -7.08
C GLN A 112 -7.26 3.50 -5.91
N TYR A 113 -6.77 4.41 -5.06
CA TYR A 113 -7.52 4.89 -3.88
C TYR A 113 -8.93 5.41 -4.23
N GLN A 114 -9.07 6.06 -5.37
CA GLN A 114 -10.37 6.56 -5.86
C GLN A 114 -11.36 5.42 -6.15
N ASP A 115 -10.86 4.32 -6.71
CA ASP A 115 -11.67 3.13 -7.02
C ASP A 115 -12.07 2.39 -5.74
N TRP A 116 -11.18 2.35 -4.75
CA TRP A 116 -11.48 1.80 -3.44
C TRP A 116 -12.51 2.65 -2.67
N GLN A 117 -12.39 3.97 -2.69
CA GLN A 117 -13.40 4.87 -2.09
C GLN A 117 -14.76 4.75 -2.75
N ALA A 118 -14.82 4.65 -4.08
CA ALA A 118 -16.08 4.49 -4.80
C ALA A 118 -16.83 3.21 -4.39
N GLY A 119 -16.09 2.14 -4.02
CA GLY A 119 -16.69 0.89 -3.52
C GLY A 119 -17.29 0.94 -2.13
N LYS A 120 -16.95 1.95 -1.35
CA LYS A 120 -17.48 2.13 0.02
C LYS A 120 -18.75 2.99 0.09
N ARG A 121 -19.23 3.55 -1.03
CA ARG A 121 -20.46 4.35 -1.08
C ARG A 121 -21.63 3.47 -1.50
N PRO A 122 -22.52 3.03 -0.59
CA PRO A 122 -23.63 2.12 -0.91
C PRO A 122 -24.72 2.75 -1.76
N GLU A 123 -24.72 4.07 -1.94
CA GLU A 123 -25.82 4.82 -2.57
C GLU A 123 -25.72 5.00 -4.08
N LYS A 124 -24.61 4.59 -4.70
CA LYS A 124 -24.51 4.50 -6.17
C LYS A 124 -23.88 3.16 -6.52
N PRO A 125 -24.58 2.29 -7.23
CA PRO A 125 -23.93 1.20 -7.94
C PRO A 125 -23.01 1.84 -8.97
N SER A 126 -21.78 2.18 -8.55
CA SER A 126 -20.76 2.54 -9.51
C SER A 126 -20.39 1.25 -10.22
N TYR A 127 -21.06 0.97 -11.34
CA TYR A 127 -20.53 0.09 -12.34
C TYR A 127 -19.15 0.63 -12.72
N ARG A 128 -18.14 0.08 -12.08
CA ARG A 128 -16.77 0.46 -12.37
C ARG A 128 -16.41 -0.24 -13.66
N TRP A 129 -16.02 0.51 -14.64
CA TRP A 129 -15.45 -0.03 -15.87
C TRP A 129 -14.41 -1.11 -15.59
N TYR A 130 -13.64 -0.95 -14.51
CA TYR A 130 -12.63 -1.91 -14.10
C TYR A 130 -13.24 -3.26 -13.66
N ASP A 131 -14.32 -3.25 -12.90
CA ASP A 131 -15.00 -4.48 -12.46
C ASP A 131 -15.68 -5.17 -13.65
N ILE A 132 -16.31 -4.40 -14.53
CA ILE A 132 -16.91 -4.92 -15.77
C ILE A 132 -15.84 -5.56 -16.66
N ILE A 133 -14.74 -4.85 -16.92
CA ILE A 133 -13.65 -5.37 -17.75
C ILE A 133 -13.05 -6.63 -17.14
N ARG A 134 -12.90 -6.68 -15.82
CA ARG A 134 -12.36 -7.85 -15.14
C ARG A 134 -13.31 -9.04 -15.24
N ASP A 135 -14.59 -8.83 -14.96
CA ASP A 135 -15.60 -9.88 -15.04
C ASP A 135 -15.73 -10.41 -16.48
N ASP A 136 -15.65 -9.52 -17.46
CA ASP A 136 -15.65 -9.88 -18.88
C ASP A 136 -14.39 -10.68 -19.27
N ILE A 137 -13.21 -10.31 -18.75
CA ILE A 137 -11.96 -11.05 -18.96
C ILE A 137 -12.02 -12.42 -18.27
N ASP A 138 -12.48 -12.49 -17.03
CA ASP A 138 -12.63 -13.74 -16.29
C ASP A 138 -13.62 -14.68 -17.00
N GLN A 139 -14.72 -14.13 -17.53
CA GLN A 139 -15.67 -14.88 -18.34
C GLN A 139 -15.03 -15.40 -19.65
N ALA A 140 -14.29 -14.54 -20.36
CA ALA A 140 -13.61 -14.94 -21.59
C ALA A 140 -12.57 -16.04 -21.36
N ILE A 141 -11.87 -16.01 -20.22
CA ILE A 141 -10.93 -17.07 -19.83
C ILE A 141 -11.69 -18.39 -19.58
N HIS A 142 -12.86 -18.34 -18.97
CA HIS A 142 -13.68 -19.54 -18.72
C HIS A 142 -14.32 -20.13 -19.96
N GLU A 143 -14.63 -19.30 -20.94
CA GLU A 143 -15.33 -19.72 -22.18
C GLU A 143 -14.39 -20.14 -23.30
N THR A 144 -13.06 -19.98 -23.11
CA THR A 144 -12.06 -20.28 -24.14
C THR A 144 -11.05 -21.30 -23.69
N ASP A 145 -10.75 -22.27 -24.55
CA ASP A 145 -9.77 -23.35 -24.29
C ASP A 145 -8.38 -23.04 -24.86
N SER A 146 -8.21 -21.90 -25.50
CA SER A 146 -6.93 -21.48 -26.07
C SER A 146 -6.72 -19.97 -26.03
N TYR A 147 -5.47 -19.55 -26.06
CA TYR A 147 -5.11 -18.13 -26.05
C TYR A 147 -5.57 -17.40 -27.30
N GLU A 148 -5.54 -18.05 -28.47
CA GLU A 148 -6.03 -17.51 -29.73
C GLU A 148 -7.55 -17.26 -29.69
N ALA A 149 -8.32 -18.19 -29.12
CA ALA A 149 -9.75 -18.04 -28.95
C ALA A 149 -10.07 -16.88 -27.98
N PHE A 150 -9.33 -16.79 -26.88
CA PHE A 150 -9.42 -15.67 -25.94
C PHE A 150 -9.16 -14.32 -26.64
N LEU A 151 -8.05 -14.19 -27.37
CA LEU A 151 -7.75 -12.95 -28.10
C LEU A 151 -8.83 -12.62 -29.16
N GLY A 152 -9.38 -13.63 -29.81
CA GLY A 152 -10.51 -13.47 -30.75
C GLY A 152 -11.73 -12.89 -30.05
N MET A 153 -12.09 -13.39 -28.88
CA MET A 153 -13.24 -12.91 -28.10
C MET A 153 -13.05 -11.47 -27.62
N VAL A 154 -11.85 -11.15 -27.12
CA VAL A 154 -11.51 -9.79 -26.63
C VAL A 154 -11.48 -8.78 -27.79
N SER A 155 -10.93 -9.15 -28.94
CA SER A 155 -10.74 -8.24 -30.09
C SER A 155 -12.03 -7.99 -30.89
N THR A 156 -12.99 -8.89 -30.85
CA THR A 156 -14.28 -8.72 -31.54
C THR A 156 -15.29 -7.86 -30.76
N GLY A 157 -14.92 -7.38 -29.57
CA GLY A 157 -15.82 -6.57 -28.73
C GLY A 157 -17.02 -7.36 -28.20
N ALA A 158 -16.93 -8.68 -28.16
CA ALA A 158 -17.96 -9.54 -27.57
C ALA A 158 -18.09 -9.37 -26.03
N LEU A 159 -17.17 -8.62 -25.45
CA LEU A 159 -17.23 -8.20 -24.05
C LEU A 159 -18.33 -7.14 -23.87
N ARG A 160 -19.17 -7.28 -22.84
CA ARG A 160 -20.35 -6.45 -22.56
C ARG A 160 -20.12 -4.93 -22.44
N GLY A 161 -18.88 -4.47 -22.41
CA GLY A 161 -18.48 -3.07 -22.22
C GLY A 161 -18.22 -2.25 -23.48
N ALA A 162 -18.21 -2.84 -24.70
CA ALA A 162 -17.79 -2.14 -25.90
C ALA A 162 -18.96 -1.47 -26.70
N GLY A 163 -20.15 -1.40 -26.13
CA GLY A 163 -21.30 -0.84 -26.79
C GLY A 163 -22.15 0.09 -25.92
N ARG A 164 -21.64 1.34 -25.65
CA ARG A 164 -22.46 2.57 -25.55
C ARG A 164 -21.56 3.77 -25.39
#